data_a0e1acbbf7f8bdf9075a5558815095ea
#
_entry.id   a0e1acbbf7f8bdf9075a5558815095ea
#
_cell.length_a   1.000
_cell.length_b   1.000
_cell.length_c   1.000
_cell.angle_alpha   90.00
_cell.angle_beta   90.00
_cell.angle_gamma   90.00
#
_symmetry.space_group_name_H-M   'P 1'
#
loop_
_entity.id
_entity.type
_entity.pdbx_description
1 polymer ?
#
loop_
_entity_poly.entity_id
_entity_poly.type
_entity_poly.pdbx_seq_one_letter_code
_entity_poly.pdbx_strand_id
1 'polypeptide(L)'
;MARYIEHVSQQFPDRHVTDYDSLHHWSVEHFEEFWKDWLVYSGVIFEGTESPVLTGSGLRGTRFFPEVRLNFAENLLRIAGNTTALAGISEARDDQECSFDDLRMLVGTVQRQLHEQGIEIGDRIAAFMPNIPETVIAVLATSAAGAIWSSCSPDFGTQSVVDRFEQIEPKLLFCVNGYVHNGQVIDCRSKLVEL
;
A
#
# COMPACT_ATOMS: atom_id res chain seq x y z
N MET A 1 7.18 -8.32 17.62
CA MET A 1 6.36 -8.49 18.82
C MET A 1 7.19 -8.38 20.10
N ALA A 2 8.12 -9.29 20.41
CA ALA A 2 8.90 -9.26 21.66
C ALA A 2 9.55 -7.90 21.98
N ARG A 3 10.23 -7.27 21.01
CA ARG A 3 10.84 -5.95 21.19
C ARG A 3 9.83 -4.84 21.53
N TYR A 4 8.62 -4.94 21.02
CA TYR A 4 7.57 -3.95 21.33
C TYR A 4 7.01 -4.16 22.74
N ILE A 5 6.81 -5.41 23.18
CA ILE A 5 6.44 -5.73 24.56
C ILE A 5 7.47 -5.17 25.54
N GLU A 6 8.76 -5.37 25.25
CA GLU A 6 9.85 -4.82 26.07
C GLU A 6 9.80 -3.28 26.11
N HIS A 7 9.60 -2.62 24.97
CA HIS A 7 9.44 -1.18 24.89
C HIS A 7 8.26 -0.71 25.75
N VAL A 8 7.07 -1.32 25.59
CA VAL A 8 5.87 -0.93 26.34
C VAL A 8 6.05 -1.15 27.85
N SER A 9 6.67 -2.26 28.26
CA SER A 9 6.93 -2.53 29.69
C SER A 9 7.84 -1.48 30.33
N GLN A 10 8.76 -0.89 29.55
CA GLN A 10 9.66 0.17 30.02
C GLN A 10 8.99 1.55 30.00
N GLN A 11 8.20 1.87 28.99
CA GLN A 11 7.54 3.16 28.85
C GLN A 11 6.29 3.29 29.73
N PHE A 12 5.58 2.20 29.95
CA PHE A 12 4.31 2.14 30.70
C PHE A 12 4.36 1.07 31.79
N PRO A 13 5.25 1.19 32.79
CA PRO A 13 5.45 0.16 33.82
C PRO A 13 4.18 -0.16 34.61
N ASP A 14 3.30 0.82 34.79
CA ASP A 14 2.02 0.64 35.50
C ASP A 14 0.99 -0.18 34.71
N ARG A 15 1.23 -0.46 33.43
CA ARG A 15 0.35 -1.26 32.56
C ARG A 15 0.63 -2.75 32.65
N HIS A 16 1.75 -3.15 33.27
CA HIS A 16 2.15 -4.55 33.50
C HIS A 16 2.13 -5.42 32.22
N VAL A 17 2.54 -4.85 31.08
CA VAL A 17 2.60 -5.58 29.80
C VAL A 17 3.87 -6.44 29.77
N THR A 18 3.70 -7.77 29.78
CA THR A 18 4.81 -8.73 29.85
C THR A 18 4.80 -9.78 28.75
N ASP A 19 3.65 -9.93 28.06
CA ASP A 19 3.43 -10.92 27.02
C ASP A 19 2.42 -10.42 25.99
N TYR A 20 2.04 -11.28 25.04
CA TYR A 20 1.07 -10.92 24.00
C TYR A 20 -0.32 -10.66 24.57
N ASP A 21 -0.78 -11.46 25.51
CA ASP A 21 -2.15 -11.35 26.04
C ASP A 21 -2.33 -10.05 26.82
N SER A 22 -1.37 -9.68 27.66
CA SER A 22 -1.36 -8.40 28.37
C SER A 22 -1.19 -7.21 27.43
N LEU A 23 -0.37 -7.33 26.35
CA LEU A 23 -0.27 -6.31 25.32
C LEU A 23 -1.62 -6.12 24.59
N HIS A 24 -2.27 -7.20 24.19
CA HIS A 24 -3.58 -7.15 23.55
C HIS A 24 -4.62 -6.51 24.48
N HIS A 25 -4.67 -6.90 25.73
CA HIS A 25 -5.58 -6.32 26.72
C HIS A 25 -5.38 -4.80 26.84
N TRP A 26 -4.14 -4.36 27.01
CA TRP A 26 -3.80 -2.93 27.04
C TRP A 26 -4.19 -2.22 25.73
N SER A 27 -3.96 -2.81 24.58
CA SER A 27 -4.30 -2.22 23.28
C SER A 27 -5.80 -2.01 23.06
N VAL A 28 -6.64 -2.78 23.76
CA VAL A 28 -8.10 -2.68 23.71
C VAL A 28 -8.63 -1.70 24.76
N GLU A 29 -8.14 -1.78 26.01
CA GLU A 29 -8.62 -0.93 27.11
C GLU A 29 -8.07 0.50 27.05
N HIS A 30 -6.84 0.65 26.57
CA HIS A 30 -6.15 1.93 26.43
C HIS A 30 -5.74 2.20 24.98
N PHE A 31 -6.66 1.99 24.05
CA PHE A 31 -6.37 2.00 22.62
C PHE A 31 -5.80 3.33 22.10
N GLU A 32 -6.17 4.48 22.66
CA GLU A 32 -5.58 5.76 22.25
C GLU A 32 -4.08 5.84 22.65
N GLU A 33 -3.75 5.40 23.86
CA GLU A 33 -2.39 5.34 24.36
C GLU A 33 -1.55 4.36 23.51
N PHE A 34 -2.11 3.17 23.23
CA PHE A 34 -1.50 2.16 22.37
C PHE A 34 -1.22 2.69 20.96
N TRP A 35 -2.21 3.27 20.28
CA TRP A 35 -2.04 3.74 18.92
C TRP A 35 -1.08 4.92 18.82
N LYS A 36 -1.09 5.82 19.81
CA LYS A 36 -0.14 6.93 19.89
C LYS A 36 1.30 6.43 20.03
N ASP A 37 1.53 5.50 20.98
CA ASP A 37 2.84 4.91 21.18
C ASP A 37 3.30 4.12 19.95
N TRP A 38 2.39 3.33 19.35
CA TRP A 38 2.68 2.56 18.15
C TRP A 38 3.07 3.44 16.95
N LEU A 39 2.40 4.56 16.73
CA LEU A 39 2.71 5.50 15.67
C LEU A 39 4.15 6.00 15.78
N VAL A 40 4.58 6.36 16.99
CA VAL A 40 5.94 6.83 17.25
C VAL A 40 6.95 5.69 17.19
N TYR A 41 6.67 4.57 17.89
CA TYR A 41 7.55 3.40 17.92
C TYR A 41 7.83 2.79 16.55
N SER A 42 6.83 2.73 15.69
CA SER A 42 6.97 2.18 14.33
C SER A 42 7.80 3.07 13.40
N GLY A 43 8.09 4.31 13.80
CA GLY A 43 8.88 5.27 13.02
C GLY A 43 8.20 5.65 11.71
N VAL A 44 6.87 5.69 11.67
CA VAL A 44 6.10 6.16 10.52
C VAL A 44 6.45 7.61 10.23
N ILE A 45 6.75 7.92 8.97
CA ILE A 45 6.96 9.28 8.48
C ILE A 45 5.60 9.93 8.28
N PHE A 46 5.35 11.04 8.97
CA PHE A 46 4.11 11.79 8.86
C PHE A 46 4.33 13.29 9.08
N GLU A 47 3.37 14.09 8.66
CA GLU A 47 3.25 15.52 8.93
C GLU A 47 2.06 15.76 9.87
N GLY A 48 2.10 16.86 10.64
CA GLY A 48 1.05 17.24 11.58
C GLY A 48 1.33 16.81 13.02
N THR A 49 0.30 16.61 13.80
CA THR A 49 0.38 16.23 15.22
C THR A 49 -0.37 14.93 15.50
N GLU A 50 0.20 14.10 16.36
CA GLU A 50 -0.40 12.84 16.80
C GLU A 50 -1.59 13.03 17.77
N SER A 51 -1.97 14.26 18.06
CA SER A 51 -3.09 14.56 18.96
C SER A 51 -4.12 15.46 18.26
N PRO A 52 -5.41 15.18 18.41
CA PRO A 52 -5.99 14.03 19.14
C PRO A 52 -5.78 12.71 18.40
N VAL A 53 -5.64 11.61 19.16
CA VAL A 53 -5.52 10.25 18.57
C VAL A 53 -6.81 9.83 17.90
N LEU A 54 -7.94 10.21 18.51
CA LEU A 54 -9.27 9.83 18.06
C LEU A 54 -10.23 11.01 18.10
N THR A 55 -11.10 11.09 17.10
CA THR A 55 -12.28 11.98 17.09
C THR A 55 -13.50 11.25 16.57
N GLY A 56 -14.69 11.79 16.88
CA GLY A 56 -15.95 11.18 16.49
C GLY A 56 -16.33 9.98 17.35
N SER A 57 -17.33 9.24 16.91
CA SER A 57 -17.83 8.06 17.61
C SER A 57 -18.50 7.07 16.66
N GLY A 58 -18.55 5.80 17.09
CA GLY A 58 -19.14 4.70 16.33
C GLY A 58 -18.33 4.31 15.09
N LEU A 59 -18.70 3.18 14.47
CA LEU A 59 -17.92 2.56 13.41
C LEU A 59 -17.68 3.46 12.18
N ARG A 60 -18.64 4.30 11.83
CA ARG A 60 -18.58 5.18 10.65
C ARG A 60 -18.06 6.58 10.94
N GLY A 61 -18.15 7.03 12.19
CA GLY A 61 -17.82 8.42 12.58
C GLY A 61 -16.44 8.56 13.21
N THR A 62 -15.82 7.47 13.60
CA THR A 62 -14.50 7.47 14.23
C THR A 62 -13.40 7.78 13.21
N ARG A 63 -12.53 8.71 13.56
CA ARG A 63 -11.33 9.07 12.78
C ARG A 63 -10.12 8.97 13.69
N PHE A 64 -9.14 8.16 13.28
CA PHE A 64 -7.83 8.07 13.92
C PHE A 64 -6.89 9.14 13.38
N PHE A 65 -6.14 9.77 14.27
CA PHE A 65 -5.12 10.77 13.96
C PHE A 65 -5.58 11.80 12.90
N PRO A 66 -6.65 12.56 13.18
CA PRO A 66 -7.27 13.45 12.19
C PRO A 66 -6.33 14.56 11.69
N GLU A 67 -5.30 14.90 12.49
CA GLU A 67 -4.30 15.91 12.16
C GLU A 67 -3.01 15.34 11.56
N VAL A 68 -2.93 14.00 11.37
CA VAL A 68 -1.79 13.33 10.75
C VAL A 68 -2.03 13.15 9.26
N ARG A 69 -1.01 13.46 8.48
CA ARG A 69 -0.94 13.17 7.04
C ARG A 69 0.31 12.38 6.75
N LEU A 70 0.19 11.35 5.96
CA LEU A 70 1.32 10.52 5.54
C LEU A 70 1.17 10.05 4.09
N ASN A 71 2.29 9.71 3.48
CA ASN A 71 2.30 9.04 2.20
C ASN A 71 2.66 7.57 2.39
N PHE A 72 1.83 6.68 1.88
CA PHE A 72 2.02 5.23 2.02
C PHE A 72 3.30 4.75 1.33
N ALA A 73 3.55 5.22 0.10
CA ALA A 73 4.74 4.83 -0.66
C ALA A 73 6.03 5.36 -0.01
N GLU A 74 6.04 6.59 0.51
CA GLU A 74 7.19 7.15 1.23
C GLU A 74 7.59 6.25 2.41
N ASN A 75 6.59 5.79 3.18
CA ASN A 75 6.83 4.91 4.31
C ASN A 75 7.36 3.53 3.90
N LEU A 76 6.85 2.94 2.83
CA LEU A 76 7.33 1.65 2.34
C LEU A 76 8.72 1.75 1.70
N LEU A 77 9.06 2.87 1.08
CA LEU A 77 10.33 3.10 0.40
C LEU A 77 11.42 3.72 1.30
N ARG A 78 11.17 3.89 2.59
CA ARG A 78 12.11 4.53 3.53
C ARG A 78 13.42 3.76 3.75
N ILE A 79 13.43 2.45 3.50
CA ILE A 79 14.63 1.61 3.62
C ILE A 79 15.59 1.96 2.47
N ALA A 80 16.84 2.29 2.79
CA ALA A 80 17.87 2.60 1.81
C ALA A 80 18.79 1.40 1.59
N GLY A 81 19.40 1.35 0.41
CA GLY A 81 20.46 0.39 0.07
C GLY A 81 20.05 -0.71 -0.89
N ASN A 82 21.01 -1.62 -1.11
CA ASN A 82 20.92 -2.67 -2.11
C ASN A 82 20.31 -3.99 -1.59
N THR A 83 19.64 -3.98 -0.43
CA THR A 83 18.88 -5.15 0.00
C THR A 83 17.67 -5.36 -0.91
N THR A 84 17.34 -6.63 -1.17
CA THR A 84 16.21 -7.01 -2.02
C THR A 84 14.91 -6.47 -1.43
N ALA A 85 14.20 -5.64 -2.20
CA ALA A 85 12.88 -5.11 -1.88
C ALA A 85 11.76 -5.92 -2.52
N LEU A 86 11.97 -6.36 -3.76
CA LEU A 86 11.03 -7.20 -4.51
C LEU A 86 11.76 -8.40 -5.09
N ALA A 87 11.14 -9.57 -4.99
CA ALA A 87 11.53 -10.77 -5.71
C ALA A 87 10.35 -11.23 -6.58
N GLY A 88 10.53 -11.24 -7.89
CA GLY A 88 9.55 -11.70 -8.87
C GLY A 88 9.89 -13.11 -9.35
N ILE A 89 9.04 -14.06 -9.03
CA ILE A 89 9.13 -15.45 -9.49
C ILE A 89 8.00 -15.69 -10.47
N SER A 90 8.31 -16.17 -11.68
CA SER A 90 7.32 -16.28 -12.75
C SER A 90 7.62 -17.46 -13.67
N GLU A 91 6.57 -18.10 -14.19
CA GLU A 91 6.69 -19.08 -15.29
C GLU A 91 7.11 -18.45 -16.63
N ALA A 92 6.92 -17.14 -16.78
CA ALA A 92 7.06 -16.43 -18.06
C ALA A 92 8.45 -15.89 -18.31
N ARG A 93 9.26 -15.72 -17.27
CA ARG A 93 10.58 -15.08 -17.34
C ARG A 93 11.45 -15.53 -16.16
N ASP A 94 12.76 -15.33 -16.28
CA ASP A 94 13.70 -15.59 -15.21
C ASP A 94 13.35 -14.82 -13.93
N ASP A 95 13.76 -15.36 -12.79
CA ASP A 95 13.57 -14.72 -11.49
C ASP A 95 14.23 -13.34 -11.49
N GLN A 96 13.54 -12.39 -10.94
CA GLN A 96 13.97 -10.99 -10.87
C GLN A 96 14.10 -10.55 -9.43
N GLU A 97 15.15 -9.84 -9.13
CA GLU A 97 15.31 -9.13 -7.87
C GLU A 97 15.45 -7.64 -8.14
N CYS A 98 14.82 -6.84 -7.27
CA CYS A 98 14.88 -5.39 -7.30
C CYS A 98 15.27 -4.91 -5.91
N SER A 99 16.35 -4.15 -5.79
CA SER A 99 16.76 -3.54 -4.52
C SER A 99 15.84 -2.39 -4.13
N PHE A 100 15.93 -1.92 -2.85
CA PHE A 100 15.20 -0.72 -2.42
C PHE A 100 15.62 0.52 -3.20
N ASP A 101 16.90 0.65 -3.58
CA ASP A 101 17.37 1.78 -4.36
C ASP A 101 16.82 1.75 -5.79
N ASP A 102 16.81 0.57 -6.45
CA ASP A 102 16.22 0.39 -7.77
C ASP A 102 14.71 0.63 -7.74
N LEU A 103 14.02 0.09 -6.73
CA LEU A 103 12.58 0.28 -6.57
C LEU A 103 12.21 1.76 -6.43
N ARG A 104 12.95 2.53 -5.63
CA ARG A 104 12.73 3.98 -5.53
C ARG A 104 12.92 4.70 -6.86
N MET A 105 13.96 4.34 -7.60
CA MET A 105 14.23 4.92 -8.92
C MET A 105 13.10 4.62 -9.91
N LEU A 106 12.64 3.37 -9.95
CA LEU A 106 11.54 2.94 -10.83
C LEU A 106 10.22 3.60 -10.45
N VAL A 107 9.88 3.62 -9.15
CA VAL A 107 8.68 4.31 -8.62
C VAL A 107 8.72 5.80 -8.96
N GLY A 108 9.85 6.48 -8.73
CA GLY A 108 10.00 7.90 -9.06
C GLY A 108 9.89 8.19 -10.56
N THR A 109 10.33 7.26 -11.40
CA THR A 109 10.20 7.38 -12.86
C THR A 109 8.74 7.29 -13.28
N VAL A 110 7.99 6.30 -12.79
CA VAL A 110 6.56 6.14 -13.09
C VAL A 110 5.74 7.30 -12.50
N GLN A 111 6.04 7.71 -11.26
CA GLN A 111 5.39 8.87 -10.63
C GLN A 111 5.52 10.14 -11.49
N ARG A 112 6.72 10.41 -12.03
CA ARG A 112 6.95 11.55 -12.93
C ARG A 112 6.09 11.45 -14.19
N GLN A 113 6.04 10.27 -14.81
CA GLN A 113 5.18 10.03 -15.98
C GLN A 113 3.70 10.26 -15.66
N LEU A 114 3.23 9.83 -14.49
CA LEU A 114 1.85 10.11 -14.04
C LEU A 114 1.57 11.61 -13.96
N HIS A 115 2.48 12.39 -13.40
CA HIS A 115 2.36 13.86 -13.37
C HIS A 115 2.36 14.47 -14.77
N GLU A 116 3.22 14.00 -15.69
CA GLU A 116 3.27 14.44 -17.08
C GLU A 116 1.96 14.13 -17.83
N GLN A 117 1.24 13.06 -17.45
CA GLN A 117 -0.08 12.71 -17.94
C GLN A 117 -1.22 13.50 -17.23
N GLY A 118 -0.89 14.43 -16.35
CA GLY A 118 -1.85 15.25 -15.64
C GLY A 118 -2.58 14.55 -14.50
N ILE A 119 -1.99 13.51 -13.92
CA ILE A 119 -2.53 12.87 -12.71
C ILE A 119 -2.27 13.78 -11.51
N GLU A 120 -3.33 14.04 -10.76
CA GLU A 120 -3.35 14.89 -9.57
C GLU A 120 -3.72 14.09 -8.31
N ILE A 121 -3.53 14.71 -7.14
CA ILE A 121 -3.92 14.12 -5.84
C ILE A 121 -5.42 13.81 -5.85
N GLY A 122 -5.78 12.58 -5.49
CA GLY A 122 -7.16 12.10 -5.45
C GLY A 122 -7.69 11.57 -6.78
N ASP A 123 -6.95 11.68 -7.88
CA ASP A 123 -7.29 11.00 -9.13
C ASP A 123 -7.29 9.48 -8.93
N ARG A 124 -8.19 8.79 -9.63
CA ARG A 124 -8.29 7.33 -9.56
C ARG A 124 -7.54 6.71 -10.72
N ILE A 125 -6.70 5.74 -10.40
CA ILE A 125 -5.94 4.93 -11.35
C ILE A 125 -6.36 3.48 -11.18
N ALA A 126 -6.76 2.86 -12.27
CA ALA A 126 -7.09 1.44 -12.30
C ALA A 126 -5.92 0.61 -12.85
N ALA A 127 -5.91 -0.68 -12.50
CA ALA A 127 -5.00 -1.63 -13.11
C ALA A 127 -5.67 -2.98 -13.40
N PHE A 128 -5.44 -3.47 -14.61
CA PHE A 128 -5.78 -4.81 -15.05
C PHE A 128 -4.48 -5.58 -15.32
N MET A 129 -3.88 -6.06 -14.23
CA MET A 129 -2.52 -6.59 -14.22
C MET A 129 -2.40 -7.84 -13.34
N PRO A 130 -1.53 -8.80 -13.71
CA PRO A 130 -1.19 -9.93 -12.84
C PRO A 130 -0.31 -9.47 -11.67
N ASN A 131 -0.06 -10.37 -10.71
CA ASN A 131 0.83 -10.11 -9.59
C ASN A 131 2.30 -10.21 -10.02
N ILE A 132 2.85 -9.11 -10.52
CA ILE A 132 4.22 -8.97 -11.03
C ILE A 132 4.90 -7.74 -10.40
N PRO A 133 6.24 -7.66 -10.40
CA PRO A 133 6.96 -6.51 -9.85
C PRO A 133 6.50 -5.16 -10.40
N GLU A 134 6.15 -5.09 -11.68
CA GLU A 134 5.65 -3.88 -12.34
C GLU A 134 4.32 -3.39 -11.72
N THR A 135 3.47 -4.31 -11.27
CA THR A 135 2.23 -3.96 -10.56
C THR A 135 2.53 -3.30 -9.21
N VAL A 136 3.54 -3.79 -8.48
CA VAL A 136 3.99 -3.18 -7.22
C VAL A 136 4.58 -1.79 -7.47
N ILE A 137 5.39 -1.64 -8.52
CA ILE A 137 5.94 -0.33 -8.91
C ILE A 137 4.82 0.66 -9.25
N ALA A 138 3.80 0.22 -10.00
CA ALA A 138 2.68 1.07 -10.40
C ALA A 138 1.82 1.50 -9.20
N VAL A 139 1.51 0.60 -8.25
CA VAL A 139 0.75 0.97 -7.04
C VAL A 139 1.54 1.92 -6.14
N LEU A 140 2.85 1.72 -6.00
CA LEU A 140 3.69 2.61 -5.21
C LEU A 140 3.83 3.99 -5.88
N ALA A 141 3.98 4.04 -7.21
CA ALA A 141 4.04 5.30 -7.95
C ALA A 141 2.72 6.08 -7.87
N THR A 142 1.59 5.37 -7.98
CA THR A 142 0.25 5.95 -7.80
C THR A 142 0.09 6.54 -6.39
N SER A 143 0.48 5.77 -5.37
CA SER A 143 0.42 6.23 -3.97
C SER A 143 1.38 7.39 -3.71
N ALA A 144 2.59 7.37 -4.30
CA ALA A 144 3.56 8.45 -4.20
C ALA A 144 3.04 9.76 -4.83
N ALA A 145 2.25 9.66 -5.90
CA ALA A 145 1.58 10.81 -6.53
C ALA A 145 0.35 11.31 -5.73
N GLY A 146 -0.04 10.64 -4.65
CA GLY A 146 -1.25 10.95 -3.88
C GLY A 146 -2.54 10.55 -4.59
N ALA A 147 -2.46 9.73 -5.63
CA ALA A 147 -3.58 9.20 -6.37
C ALA A 147 -4.13 7.91 -5.72
N ILE A 148 -5.32 7.52 -6.11
CA ILE A 148 -6.06 6.38 -5.57
C ILE A 148 -5.89 5.19 -6.51
N TRP A 149 -5.48 4.04 -5.97
CA TRP A 149 -5.29 2.80 -6.72
C TRP A 149 -6.46 1.83 -6.58
N SER A 150 -6.87 1.23 -7.70
CA SER A 150 -7.77 0.08 -7.72
C SER A 150 -7.30 -0.93 -8.76
N SER A 151 -7.34 -2.22 -8.47
CA SER A 151 -6.84 -3.24 -9.40
C SER A 151 -7.74 -4.48 -9.47
N CYS A 152 -7.75 -5.09 -10.64
CA CYS A 152 -8.35 -6.38 -10.91
C CYS A 152 -7.32 -7.31 -11.55
N SER A 153 -7.37 -8.61 -11.19
CA SER A 153 -6.59 -9.64 -11.88
C SER A 153 -7.11 -9.85 -13.31
N PRO A 154 -6.22 -10.16 -14.28
CA PRO A 154 -6.62 -10.47 -15.66
C PRO A 154 -7.47 -11.73 -15.80
N ASP A 155 -7.59 -12.57 -14.77
CA ASP A 155 -8.45 -13.77 -14.74
C ASP A 155 -9.93 -13.40 -14.68
N PHE A 156 -10.27 -12.21 -14.20
CA PHE A 156 -11.67 -11.80 -14.08
C PHE A 156 -12.33 -11.64 -15.46
N GLY A 157 -13.63 -11.98 -15.51
CA GLY A 157 -14.42 -11.71 -16.71
C GLY A 157 -14.53 -10.22 -16.98
N THR A 158 -14.49 -9.83 -18.26
CA THR A 158 -14.45 -8.41 -18.69
C THR A 158 -15.58 -7.59 -18.06
N GLN A 159 -16.83 -8.10 -18.08
CA GLN A 159 -17.97 -7.39 -17.49
C GLN A 159 -17.76 -7.07 -16.01
N SER A 160 -17.22 -8.00 -15.23
CA SER A 160 -16.96 -7.77 -13.80
C SER A 160 -15.87 -6.71 -13.57
N VAL A 161 -14.94 -6.55 -14.51
CA VAL A 161 -13.90 -5.50 -14.44
C VAL A 161 -14.49 -4.15 -14.82
N VAL A 162 -15.28 -4.10 -15.90
CA VAL A 162 -16.02 -2.89 -16.32
C VAL A 162 -16.89 -2.37 -15.18
N ASP A 163 -17.75 -3.23 -14.61
CA ASP A 163 -18.67 -2.88 -13.51
C ASP A 163 -17.94 -2.26 -12.29
N ARG A 164 -16.70 -2.69 -12.03
CA ARG A 164 -15.87 -2.15 -10.93
C ARG A 164 -15.22 -0.84 -11.28
N PHE A 165 -14.68 -0.73 -12.49
CA PHE A 165 -13.97 0.48 -12.91
C PHE A 165 -14.93 1.62 -13.22
N GLU A 166 -16.12 1.34 -13.75
CA GLU A 166 -17.19 2.35 -13.92
C GLU A 166 -17.59 3.04 -12.61
N GLN A 167 -17.57 2.30 -11.47
CA GLN A 167 -17.91 2.87 -10.17
C GLN A 167 -16.91 3.94 -9.69
N ILE A 168 -15.66 3.88 -10.14
CA ILE A 168 -14.60 4.78 -9.70
C ILE A 168 -14.15 5.76 -10.77
N GLU A 169 -14.60 5.59 -12.04
CA GLU A 169 -14.25 6.46 -13.17
C GLU A 169 -12.73 6.77 -13.21
N PRO A 170 -11.88 5.77 -13.46
CA PRO A 170 -10.44 5.96 -13.41
C PRO A 170 -9.97 6.86 -14.55
N LYS A 171 -9.02 7.73 -14.26
CA LYS A 171 -8.41 8.64 -15.24
C LYS A 171 -7.34 7.95 -16.09
N LEU A 172 -6.76 6.86 -15.58
CA LEU A 172 -5.72 6.07 -16.24
C LEU A 172 -5.88 4.59 -15.88
N LEU A 173 -5.59 3.72 -16.86
CA LEU A 173 -5.58 2.28 -16.69
C LEU A 173 -4.19 1.72 -17.02
N PHE A 174 -3.56 1.07 -16.04
CA PHE A 174 -2.44 0.17 -16.29
C PHE A 174 -2.96 -1.20 -16.73
N CYS A 175 -2.38 -1.78 -17.77
CA CYS A 175 -2.81 -3.08 -18.26
C CYS A 175 -1.66 -3.87 -18.87
N VAL A 176 -1.87 -5.19 -19.00
CA VAL A 176 -0.98 -6.10 -19.72
C VAL A 176 -1.66 -6.63 -20.97
N ASN A 177 -0.90 -6.85 -22.04
CA ASN A 177 -1.40 -7.47 -23.25
C ASN A 177 -1.62 -8.99 -23.10
N GLY A 178 -1.05 -9.61 -22.08
CA GLY A 178 -1.19 -11.02 -21.76
C GLY A 178 -0.30 -11.45 -20.59
N TYR A 179 -0.49 -12.67 -20.13
CA TYR A 179 0.30 -13.29 -19.07
C TYR A 179 0.43 -14.79 -19.29
N VAL A 180 1.33 -15.46 -18.55
CA VAL A 180 1.47 -16.92 -18.55
C VAL A 180 0.86 -17.50 -17.28
N HIS A 181 0.08 -18.56 -17.42
CA HIS A 181 -0.48 -19.29 -16.30
C HIS A 181 -0.56 -20.78 -16.64
N ASN A 182 0.01 -21.64 -15.79
CA ASN A 182 0.11 -23.09 -15.99
C ASN A 182 0.74 -23.44 -17.37
N GLY A 183 1.82 -22.75 -17.75
CA GLY A 183 2.52 -22.95 -19.01
C GLY A 183 1.76 -22.47 -20.26
N GLN A 184 0.61 -21.82 -20.10
CA GLN A 184 -0.19 -21.31 -21.22
C GLN A 184 -0.10 -19.77 -21.29
N VAL A 185 0.10 -19.26 -22.52
CA VAL A 185 0.03 -17.82 -22.78
C VAL A 185 -1.44 -17.41 -22.91
N ILE A 186 -1.87 -16.51 -22.04
CA ILE A 186 -3.23 -15.96 -22.04
C ILE A 186 -3.19 -14.55 -22.61
N ASP A 187 -3.83 -14.36 -23.76
CA ASP A 187 -3.92 -13.07 -24.45
C ASP A 187 -5.06 -12.23 -23.85
N CYS A 188 -4.75 -11.01 -23.39
CA CYS A 188 -5.70 -10.08 -22.80
C CYS A 188 -6.18 -8.99 -23.76
N ARG A 189 -5.62 -8.90 -24.99
CA ARG A 189 -5.89 -7.77 -25.91
C ARG A 189 -7.35 -7.60 -26.27
N SER A 190 -8.10 -8.71 -26.45
CA SER A 190 -9.54 -8.63 -26.70
C SER A 190 -10.30 -8.01 -25.54
N LYS A 191 -9.95 -8.35 -24.29
CA LYS A 191 -10.56 -7.78 -23.10
C LYS A 191 -10.26 -6.26 -22.96
N LEU A 192 -9.05 -5.83 -23.34
CA LEU A 192 -8.65 -4.42 -23.24
C LEU A 192 -9.43 -3.48 -24.19
N VAL A 193 -10.01 -4.02 -25.25
CA VAL A 193 -10.85 -3.23 -26.18
C VAL A 193 -12.24 -2.95 -25.58
N GLU A 194 -12.64 -3.77 -24.62
CA GLU A 194 -13.94 -3.65 -23.94
C GLU A 194 -13.85 -2.84 -22.64
N LEU A 195 -12.63 -2.63 -22.10
CA LEU A 195 -12.33 -1.84 -20.90
C LEU A 195 -12.09 -0.37 -21.22
#